data_490b66c66e72e1f4e143f6cd3a9c50ae
#
_entry.id   490b66c66e72e1f4e143f6cd3a9c50ae
#
_cell.length_a   1.000
_cell.length_b   1.000
_cell.length_c   1.000
_cell.angle_alpha   90.00
_cell.angle_beta   90.00
_cell.angle_gamma   90.00
#
_symmetry.space_group_name_H-M   'P 1'
#
loop_
_entity.id
_entity.type
_entity.pdbx_description
1 polymer ?
#
loop_
_entity_poly.entity_id
_entity_poly.type
_entity_poly.pdbx_seq_one_letter_code
_entity_poly.pdbx_strand_id
1 'polypeptide(L)'
;MSIATVIDHKLFNELKKISKEHTINLFNLDGKFTEIVSTSINKFLIPIGLYSSSIPIKDPIINVTNNIINNYEYITLPTLYPLQKKVVTEVLTRMKKKISEKRSLYMTLHLACGFGKTITACYLMGIHKRKTIICVPNKMLINQWKSAVNNTNINYKISVDGVQKLLKELNKIPNVYDVLIIVSRHLSNDEFCKYIYANYDMFILDESHTYNLMNESIMSKFLTYYPPKICYFLTATPRRVNRIYCNDIVNVAKVSDLTKKINIVENFFEPYYTDVIRSLIKKLTPEYNKYHMYTEKILCEDKPRNDLIITTIIHAFEKHDINRVLVITKLRKHMLLIYNKLLEKFGNKYIFLGDAKNKNTQDIVKQVKTMERFIFISTAHYSGTGLDIPSLDSLIICLAVMNTMQMEQILGRICRDTELKNRIVYIFPNTSIREIKHSVGMYAQRLILLACDKLGFEKHTPIPFHSKVELALFKALNQ
;
A
#
# COMPACT_ATOMS: atom_id res chain seq x y z
N MET A 1 6.39 -15.55 -31.32
CA MET A 1 6.24 -14.63 -30.22
C MET A 1 4.92 -14.94 -29.55
N SER A 2 4.90 -15.77 -28.59
CA SER A 2 3.66 -16.10 -27.90
C SER A 2 3.73 -15.47 -26.52
N ILE A 3 2.95 -14.50 -26.39
CA ILE A 3 2.94 -13.54 -25.30
C ILE A 3 1.81 -13.86 -24.35
N ALA A 4 0.85 -14.59 -24.84
CA ALA A 4 -0.23 -15.21 -24.12
C ALA A 4 -0.41 -16.60 -24.74
N THR A 5 -0.94 -17.51 -23.97
CA THR A 5 -1.19 -18.85 -24.47
C THR A 5 -2.40 -18.84 -25.37
N VAL A 6 -2.27 -19.41 -26.55
CA VAL A 6 -3.40 -19.64 -27.45
C VAL A 6 -4.22 -20.80 -26.89
N ILE A 7 -5.49 -20.57 -26.58
CA ILE A 7 -6.39 -21.60 -26.10
C ILE A 7 -7.51 -21.86 -27.12
N ASP A 8 -7.96 -23.11 -27.19
CA ASP A 8 -9.12 -23.49 -27.95
C ASP A 8 -10.45 -23.24 -27.18
N HIS A 9 -11.55 -23.45 -27.86
CA HIS A 9 -12.88 -23.23 -27.29
C HIS A 9 -13.21 -24.15 -26.10
N LYS A 10 -12.65 -25.35 -26.06
CA LYS A 10 -12.83 -26.31 -24.96
C LYS A 10 -12.15 -25.79 -23.71
N LEU A 11 -10.88 -25.39 -23.82
CA LEU A 11 -10.11 -24.83 -22.72
C LEU A 11 -10.67 -23.48 -22.25
N PHE A 12 -11.24 -22.68 -23.15
CA PHE A 12 -11.96 -21.47 -22.81
C PHE A 12 -13.17 -21.72 -21.90
N ASN A 13 -13.95 -22.77 -22.19
CA ASN A 13 -15.08 -23.16 -21.35
C ASN A 13 -14.65 -23.71 -19.97
N GLU A 14 -13.53 -24.43 -19.91
CA GLU A 14 -12.94 -24.85 -18.63
C GLU A 14 -12.48 -23.65 -17.81
N LEU A 15 -11.81 -22.66 -18.42
CA LEU A 15 -11.45 -21.40 -17.76
C LEU A 15 -12.66 -20.63 -17.24
N LYS A 16 -13.75 -20.65 -17.98
CA LYS A 16 -15.03 -20.03 -17.58
C LYS A 16 -15.57 -20.69 -16.31
N LYS A 17 -15.46 -22.01 -16.21
CA LYS A 17 -15.86 -22.79 -15.02
C LYS A 17 -14.96 -22.47 -13.84
N ILE A 18 -13.64 -22.50 -14.00
CA ILE A 18 -12.64 -22.16 -12.99
C ILE A 18 -12.79 -20.71 -12.50
N SER A 19 -13.12 -19.79 -13.39
CA SER A 19 -13.35 -18.39 -13.00
C SER A 19 -14.50 -18.23 -12.03
N LYS A 20 -15.57 -19.02 -12.19
CA LYS A 20 -16.70 -19.05 -11.25
C LYS A 20 -16.28 -19.63 -9.88
N GLU A 21 -15.54 -20.73 -9.88
CA GLU A 21 -15.08 -21.40 -8.66
C GLU A 21 -14.13 -20.54 -7.83
N HIS A 22 -13.27 -19.76 -8.49
CA HIS A 22 -12.27 -18.91 -7.82
C HIS A 22 -12.67 -17.44 -7.70
N THR A 23 -13.91 -17.10 -8.02
CA THR A 23 -14.41 -15.70 -8.02
C THR A 23 -13.53 -14.73 -8.81
N ILE A 24 -12.95 -15.19 -9.91
CA ILE A 24 -12.14 -14.36 -10.82
C ILE A 24 -13.10 -13.82 -11.90
N ASN A 25 -13.22 -12.51 -11.98
CA ASN A 25 -14.02 -11.87 -13.02
C ASN A 25 -13.21 -11.85 -14.33
N LEU A 26 -13.40 -12.86 -15.17
CA LEU A 26 -12.80 -12.95 -16.50
C LEU A 26 -13.61 -12.19 -17.56
N PHE A 27 -14.81 -11.75 -17.23
CA PHE A 27 -15.74 -11.09 -18.16
C PHE A 27 -16.07 -9.67 -17.66
N ASN A 28 -16.20 -8.74 -18.60
CA ASN A 28 -16.77 -7.44 -18.31
C ASN A 28 -18.30 -7.52 -18.14
N LEU A 29 -18.96 -6.40 -17.81
CA LEU A 29 -20.40 -6.33 -17.65
C LEU A 29 -21.18 -6.73 -18.90
N ASP A 30 -20.57 -6.62 -20.09
CA ASP A 30 -21.17 -7.00 -21.38
C ASP A 30 -20.93 -8.47 -21.73
N GLY A 31 -20.37 -9.27 -20.81
CA GLY A 31 -20.05 -10.67 -21.04
C GLY A 31 -18.88 -10.92 -21.99
N LYS A 32 -18.17 -9.86 -22.40
CA LYS A 32 -16.96 -9.97 -23.20
C LYS A 32 -15.78 -10.25 -22.30
N PHE A 33 -14.90 -11.12 -22.75
CA PHE A 33 -13.69 -11.47 -22.02
C PHE A 33 -12.78 -10.23 -21.93
N THR A 34 -12.57 -9.73 -20.73
CA THR A 34 -11.65 -8.62 -20.52
C THR A 34 -10.22 -9.06 -20.80
N GLU A 35 -9.60 -8.42 -21.77
CA GLU A 35 -8.15 -8.54 -22.08
C GLU A 35 -7.73 -9.84 -22.78
N ILE A 36 -8.64 -10.52 -23.41
CA ILE A 36 -8.29 -11.60 -24.32
C ILE A 36 -8.46 -11.13 -25.75
N VAL A 37 -7.38 -11.21 -26.47
CA VAL A 37 -7.36 -10.89 -27.90
C VAL A 37 -7.74 -12.15 -28.67
N SER A 38 -8.87 -12.13 -29.37
CA SER A 38 -9.18 -13.15 -30.35
C SER A 38 -8.23 -13.00 -31.53
N THR A 39 -7.37 -13.99 -31.77
CA THR A 39 -6.41 -13.99 -32.88
C THR A 39 -6.94 -14.67 -34.12
N SER A 40 -7.96 -15.49 -33.99
CA SER A 40 -8.64 -16.20 -35.07
C SER A 40 -9.93 -16.81 -34.55
N ILE A 41 -10.76 -17.32 -35.46
CA ILE A 41 -11.94 -18.09 -35.12
C ILE A 41 -11.51 -19.28 -34.22
N ASN A 42 -11.95 -19.30 -32.95
CA ASN A 42 -11.70 -20.34 -31.96
C ASN A 42 -10.33 -20.32 -31.22
N LYS A 43 -9.54 -19.27 -31.32
CA LYS A 43 -8.28 -19.15 -30.56
C LYS A 43 -8.25 -17.86 -29.73
N PHE A 44 -7.88 -17.96 -28.47
CA PHE A 44 -7.83 -16.85 -27.51
C PHE A 44 -6.46 -16.73 -26.88
N LEU A 45 -6.00 -15.50 -26.70
CA LEU A 45 -4.81 -15.18 -25.94
C LEU A 45 -5.20 -14.89 -24.51
N ILE A 46 -4.62 -15.59 -23.55
CA ILE A 46 -4.86 -15.37 -22.12
C ILE A 46 -3.60 -14.92 -21.39
N PRO A 47 -3.70 -14.10 -20.35
CA PRO A 47 -2.56 -13.72 -19.53
C PRO A 47 -1.85 -14.95 -18.95
N ILE A 48 -0.52 -15.01 -19.07
CA ILE A 48 0.28 -16.15 -18.63
C ILE A 48 0.13 -16.45 -17.13
N GLY A 49 -0.14 -15.43 -16.31
CA GLY A 49 -0.36 -15.59 -14.87
C GLY A 49 -1.63 -16.38 -14.54
N LEU A 50 -2.66 -16.32 -15.38
CA LEU A 50 -3.89 -17.11 -15.21
C LEU A 50 -3.62 -18.59 -15.43
N TYR A 51 -2.73 -18.90 -16.31
CA TYR A 51 -2.37 -20.27 -16.67
C TYR A 51 -1.68 -21.05 -15.54
N SER A 52 -1.11 -20.35 -14.57
CA SER A 52 -0.22 -20.96 -13.59
C SER A 52 -0.89 -21.78 -12.50
N SER A 53 -2.18 -21.56 -12.23
CA SER A 53 -2.82 -22.11 -11.04
C SER A 53 -3.78 -23.26 -11.34
N SER A 54 -4.26 -23.36 -12.56
CA SER A 54 -5.40 -24.23 -12.85
C SER A 54 -5.21 -25.12 -14.08
N ILE A 55 -4.30 -24.79 -14.99
CA ILE A 55 -4.14 -25.49 -16.25
C ILE A 55 -2.67 -25.74 -16.52
N PRO A 56 -2.22 -27.00 -16.72
CA PRO A 56 -0.87 -27.31 -17.09
C PRO A 56 -0.55 -26.77 -18.50
N ILE A 57 0.53 -26.04 -18.62
CA ILE A 57 1.02 -25.54 -19.91
C ILE A 57 1.60 -26.73 -20.68
N LYS A 58 1.02 -27.04 -21.84
CA LYS A 58 1.56 -28.11 -22.70
C LYS A 58 2.93 -27.77 -23.27
N ASP A 59 3.18 -26.49 -23.55
CA ASP A 59 4.47 -25.98 -23.99
C ASP A 59 4.81 -24.69 -23.27
N PRO A 60 5.55 -24.76 -22.16
CA PRO A 60 5.98 -23.55 -21.48
C PRO A 60 7.03 -22.90 -22.38
N ILE A 61 6.75 -21.70 -22.82
CA ILE A 61 7.81 -20.82 -23.32
C ILE A 61 8.56 -20.27 -22.10
N ILE A 62 9.18 -21.16 -21.36
CA ILE A 62 10.28 -20.78 -20.49
C ILE A 62 11.50 -20.72 -21.39
N ASN A 63 11.55 -19.69 -22.21
CA ASN A 63 12.85 -19.30 -22.78
C ASN A 63 13.67 -18.91 -21.56
N VAL A 64 14.50 -19.80 -21.11
CA VAL A 64 15.54 -19.54 -20.12
C VAL A 64 16.60 -18.70 -20.84
N THR A 65 16.26 -17.47 -21.18
CA THR A 65 17.27 -16.52 -21.61
C THR A 65 18.14 -16.22 -20.39
N ASN A 66 19.42 -16.14 -20.60
CA ASN A 66 20.40 -15.98 -19.53
C ASN A 66 20.63 -14.50 -19.21
N ASN A 67 19.55 -13.74 -18.94
CA ASN A 67 19.68 -12.37 -18.43
C ASN A 67 20.07 -12.40 -16.94
N ILE A 68 21.29 -12.85 -16.69
CA ILE A 68 21.87 -12.96 -15.34
C ILE A 68 22.43 -11.61 -14.94
N ILE A 69 22.36 -11.28 -13.65
CA ILE A 69 23.02 -10.11 -13.06
C ILE A 69 24.53 -10.23 -13.28
N ASN A 70 25.14 -9.14 -13.72
CA ASN A 70 26.59 -9.06 -13.81
C ASN A 70 27.22 -9.18 -12.42
N ASN A 71 28.35 -9.86 -12.31
CA ASN A 71 29.07 -10.03 -11.04
C ASN A 71 28.17 -10.59 -9.91
N TYR A 72 27.28 -11.53 -10.23
CA TYR A 72 26.32 -12.12 -9.26
C TYR A 72 27.00 -12.78 -8.05
N GLU A 73 28.29 -13.08 -8.12
CA GLU A 73 29.08 -13.64 -7.02
C GLU A 73 29.29 -12.64 -5.86
N TYR A 74 29.24 -11.35 -6.15
CA TYR A 74 29.41 -10.26 -5.19
C TYR A 74 28.11 -9.71 -4.63
N ILE A 75 26.98 -10.36 -4.91
CA ILE A 75 25.67 -9.91 -4.39
C ILE A 75 25.64 -10.09 -2.88
N THR A 76 25.37 -9.01 -2.16
CA THR A 76 25.10 -9.05 -0.72
C THR A 76 23.61 -9.27 -0.49
N LEU A 77 23.25 -10.39 0.15
CA LEU A 77 21.86 -10.64 0.51
C LEU A 77 21.47 -9.90 1.78
N PRO A 78 20.33 -9.19 1.80
CA PRO A 78 19.83 -8.56 3.01
C PRO A 78 19.58 -9.57 4.13
N THR A 79 19.85 -9.19 5.38
CA THR A 79 19.47 -9.99 6.54
C THR A 79 17.96 -10.04 6.69
N LEU A 80 17.40 -11.22 6.81
CA LEU A 80 15.95 -11.44 6.95
C LEU A 80 15.57 -11.76 8.38
N TYR A 81 14.47 -11.17 8.83
CA TYR A 81 13.79 -11.57 10.06
C TYR A 81 13.16 -12.98 9.92
N PRO A 82 12.87 -13.68 11.04
CA PRO A 82 12.32 -15.04 10.99
C PRO A 82 11.07 -15.20 10.12
N LEU A 83 10.14 -14.24 10.18
CA LEU A 83 8.93 -14.27 9.35
C LEU A 83 9.22 -14.04 7.86
N GLN A 84 10.18 -13.18 7.54
CA GLN A 84 10.63 -13.00 6.15
C GLN A 84 11.26 -14.26 5.60
N LYS A 85 12.06 -14.97 6.42
CA LYS A 85 12.64 -16.26 6.05
C LYS A 85 11.55 -17.29 5.71
N LYS A 86 10.47 -17.37 6.51
CA LYS A 86 9.32 -18.25 6.23
C LYS A 86 8.70 -17.93 4.85
N VAL A 87 8.49 -16.64 4.55
CA VAL A 87 7.94 -16.22 3.25
C VAL A 87 8.87 -16.62 2.11
N VAL A 88 10.15 -16.35 2.23
CA VAL A 88 11.14 -16.70 1.20
C VAL A 88 11.19 -18.22 0.99
N THR A 89 11.22 -19.01 2.07
CA THR A 89 11.20 -20.47 1.96
C THR A 89 9.97 -20.97 1.22
N GLU A 90 8.79 -20.44 1.53
CA GLU A 90 7.55 -20.79 0.82
C GLU A 90 7.60 -20.40 -0.66
N VAL A 91 8.06 -19.19 -0.98
CA VAL A 91 8.24 -18.74 -2.36
C VAL A 91 9.15 -19.69 -3.13
N LEU A 92 10.31 -20.02 -2.59
CA LEU A 92 11.28 -20.91 -3.24
C LEU A 92 10.75 -22.34 -3.40
N THR A 93 10.02 -22.85 -2.42
CA THR A 93 9.37 -24.16 -2.49
C THR A 93 8.32 -24.19 -3.59
N ARG A 94 7.46 -23.19 -3.67
CA ARG A 94 6.47 -23.06 -4.77
C ARG A 94 7.14 -22.90 -6.12
N MET A 95 8.22 -22.13 -6.20
CA MET A 95 8.96 -21.97 -7.45
C MET A 95 9.53 -23.30 -7.96
N LYS A 96 10.17 -24.09 -7.07
CA LYS A 96 10.68 -25.42 -7.45
C LYS A 96 9.56 -26.30 -8.00
N LYS A 97 8.40 -26.31 -7.33
CA LYS A 97 7.21 -27.05 -7.79
C LYS A 97 6.71 -26.53 -9.14
N LYS A 98 6.61 -25.20 -9.33
CA LYS A 98 6.17 -24.60 -10.59
C LYS A 98 7.13 -24.93 -11.75
N ILE A 99 8.42 -24.93 -11.49
CA ILE A 99 9.43 -25.30 -12.50
C ILE A 99 9.26 -26.77 -12.90
N SER A 100 9.12 -27.69 -11.92
CA SER A 100 8.91 -29.13 -12.21
C SER A 100 7.59 -29.39 -12.94
N GLU A 101 6.55 -28.61 -12.66
CA GLU A 101 5.24 -28.70 -13.29
C GLU A 101 5.15 -27.85 -14.59
N LYS A 102 6.22 -27.21 -14.98
CA LYS A 102 6.29 -26.31 -16.16
C LYS A 102 5.22 -25.20 -16.12
N ARG A 103 5.04 -24.55 -14.96
CA ARG A 103 4.09 -23.46 -14.76
C ARG A 103 4.77 -22.09 -14.76
N SER A 104 4.00 -21.03 -14.96
CA SER A 104 4.54 -19.66 -14.90
C SER A 104 5.03 -19.31 -13.49
N LEU A 105 6.15 -18.58 -13.44
CA LEU A 105 6.80 -18.19 -12.17
C LEU A 105 6.24 -16.85 -11.65
N TYR A 106 4.93 -16.74 -11.60
CA TYR A 106 4.22 -15.54 -11.11
C TYR A 106 3.64 -15.80 -9.73
N MET A 107 3.90 -14.89 -8.78
CA MET A 107 3.39 -14.97 -7.43
C MET A 107 3.04 -13.60 -6.87
N THR A 108 1.92 -13.52 -6.15
CA THR A 108 1.56 -12.35 -5.34
C THR A 108 2.05 -12.58 -3.91
N LEU A 109 2.97 -11.74 -3.46
CA LEU A 109 3.41 -11.74 -2.05
C LEU A 109 2.47 -10.84 -1.25
N HIS A 110 1.54 -11.47 -0.55
CA HIS A 110 0.62 -10.79 0.35
C HIS A 110 1.30 -10.55 1.69
N LEU A 111 1.94 -9.41 1.82
CA LEU A 111 2.75 -9.05 2.97
C LEU A 111 2.22 -7.76 3.60
N ALA A 112 1.96 -7.78 4.88
CA ALA A 112 1.45 -6.66 5.63
C ALA A 112 2.29 -5.37 5.46
N CYS A 113 1.68 -4.23 5.70
CA CYS A 113 2.43 -2.99 5.85
C CYS A 113 3.43 -3.12 7.00
N GLY A 114 4.66 -2.65 6.79
CA GLY A 114 5.73 -2.77 7.80
C GLY A 114 6.46 -4.12 7.82
N PHE A 115 6.00 -5.13 7.08
CA PHE A 115 6.67 -6.43 6.98
C PHE A 115 8.09 -6.38 6.41
N GLY A 116 8.43 -5.31 5.67
CA GLY A 116 9.69 -5.25 4.93
C GLY A 116 9.61 -5.91 3.54
N LYS A 117 8.49 -5.69 2.83
CA LYS A 117 8.26 -6.16 1.45
C LYS A 117 9.46 -5.92 0.53
N THR A 118 10.00 -4.70 0.58
CA THR A 118 11.13 -4.27 -0.23
C THR A 118 12.38 -5.11 0.05
N ILE A 119 12.70 -5.36 1.32
CA ILE A 119 13.85 -6.17 1.73
C ILE A 119 13.67 -7.63 1.31
N THR A 120 12.47 -8.19 1.51
CA THR A 120 12.13 -9.56 1.08
C THR A 120 12.29 -9.70 -0.44
N ALA A 121 11.84 -8.70 -1.21
CA ALA A 121 11.96 -8.71 -2.67
C ALA A 121 13.41 -8.55 -3.13
N CYS A 122 14.21 -7.69 -2.49
CA CYS A 122 15.66 -7.60 -2.76
C CYS A 122 16.39 -8.91 -2.47
N TYR A 123 16.02 -9.62 -1.40
CA TYR A 123 16.56 -10.95 -1.11
C TYR A 123 16.23 -11.95 -2.21
N LEU A 124 14.97 -12.01 -2.65
CA LEU A 124 14.54 -12.89 -3.76
C LEU A 124 15.26 -12.52 -5.06
N MET A 125 15.44 -11.24 -5.37
CA MET A 125 16.18 -10.78 -6.52
C MET A 125 17.63 -11.30 -6.50
N GLY A 126 18.30 -11.21 -5.36
CA GLY A 126 19.66 -11.74 -5.19
C GLY A 126 19.75 -13.26 -5.31
N ILE A 127 18.73 -14.01 -4.81
CA ILE A 127 18.66 -15.48 -4.96
C ILE A 127 18.43 -15.89 -6.41
N HIS A 128 17.55 -15.19 -7.14
CA HIS A 128 17.28 -15.52 -8.55
C HIS A 128 18.41 -15.13 -9.48
N LYS A 129 19.23 -14.18 -9.10
CA LYS A 129 20.37 -13.68 -9.90
C LYS A 129 19.95 -13.25 -11.32
N ARG A 130 18.73 -12.72 -11.47
CA ARG A 130 18.17 -12.32 -12.76
C ARG A 130 18.06 -10.81 -12.89
N LYS A 131 18.38 -10.27 -14.06
CA LYS A 131 18.16 -8.86 -14.36
C LYS A 131 16.71 -8.50 -14.12
N THR A 132 16.48 -7.43 -13.35
CA THR A 132 15.20 -7.16 -12.72
C THR A 132 14.69 -5.76 -13.04
N ILE A 133 13.41 -5.67 -13.39
CA ILE A 133 12.66 -4.41 -13.41
C ILE A 133 11.88 -4.27 -12.09
N ILE A 134 12.07 -3.17 -11.40
CA ILE A 134 11.27 -2.77 -10.23
C ILE A 134 10.34 -1.64 -10.65
N CYS A 135 9.05 -1.92 -10.69
CA CYS A 135 8.04 -0.97 -11.10
C CYS A 135 7.28 -0.45 -9.88
N VAL A 136 7.32 0.87 -9.68
CA VAL A 136 6.64 1.55 -8.58
C VAL A 136 5.51 2.46 -9.08
N PRO A 137 4.43 2.67 -8.30
CA PRO A 137 3.30 3.49 -8.72
C PRO A 137 3.64 4.99 -8.79
N ASN A 138 4.57 5.45 -7.97
CA ASN A 138 4.94 6.86 -7.89
C ASN A 138 6.40 7.08 -7.46
N LYS A 139 6.88 8.30 -7.65
CA LYS A 139 8.26 8.68 -7.34
C LYS A 139 8.63 8.58 -5.86
N MET A 140 7.68 8.61 -4.94
CA MET A 140 7.96 8.62 -3.49
C MET A 140 8.55 7.29 -3.00
N LEU A 141 8.18 6.17 -3.63
CA LEU A 141 8.71 4.85 -3.29
C LEU A 141 10.13 4.61 -3.81
N ILE A 142 10.61 5.41 -4.75
CA ILE A 142 11.94 5.22 -5.37
C ILE A 142 13.06 5.30 -4.36
N ASN A 143 13.02 6.25 -3.43
CA ASN A 143 14.08 6.40 -2.42
C ASN A 143 14.16 5.19 -1.50
N GLN A 144 13.03 4.58 -1.17
CA GLN A 144 12.98 3.34 -0.39
C GLN A 144 13.65 2.19 -1.15
N TRP A 145 13.29 2.01 -2.43
CA TRP A 145 13.89 1.00 -3.29
C TRP A 145 15.38 1.26 -3.54
N LYS A 146 15.76 2.52 -3.79
CA LYS A 146 17.15 2.93 -3.93
C LYS A 146 17.99 2.48 -2.72
N SER A 147 17.52 2.81 -1.51
CA SER A 147 18.22 2.42 -0.28
C SER A 147 18.35 0.90 -0.14
N ALA A 148 17.30 0.15 -0.45
CA ALA A 148 17.30 -1.31 -0.32
C ALA A 148 18.20 -1.98 -1.36
N VAL A 149 18.15 -1.56 -2.63
CA VAL A 149 18.99 -2.11 -3.71
C VAL A 149 20.46 -1.75 -3.51
N ASN A 150 20.75 -0.55 -3.01
CA ASN A 150 22.11 -0.09 -2.75
C ASN A 150 22.87 -1.03 -1.78
N ASN A 151 22.14 -1.63 -0.84
CA ASN A 151 22.72 -2.57 0.13
C ASN A 151 22.98 -3.97 -0.46
N THR A 152 22.63 -4.22 -1.72
CA THR A 152 22.84 -5.53 -2.37
C THR A 152 24.07 -5.60 -3.24
N ASN A 153 24.79 -4.50 -3.44
CA ASN A 153 25.90 -4.36 -4.39
C ASN A 153 25.54 -4.63 -5.86
N ILE A 154 24.26 -4.62 -6.21
CA ILE A 154 23.78 -4.81 -7.57
C ILE A 154 23.77 -3.46 -8.29
N ASN A 155 24.28 -3.43 -9.52
CA ASN A 155 24.27 -2.21 -10.33
C ASN A 155 22.85 -1.87 -10.79
N TYR A 156 22.40 -0.66 -10.55
CA TYR A 156 21.03 -0.24 -10.86
C TYR A 156 20.94 1.17 -11.45
N LYS A 157 19.86 1.40 -12.18
CA LYS A 157 19.46 2.73 -12.67
C LYS A 157 18.07 3.10 -12.21
N ILE A 158 17.89 4.35 -11.83
CA ILE A 158 16.59 4.94 -11.54
C ILE A 158 16.15 5.78 -12.72
N SER A 159 14.92 5.56 -13.17
CA SER A 159 14.29 6.42 -14.17
C SER A 159 12.93 6.90 -13.71
N VAL A 160 12.82 8.21 -13.56
CA VAL A 160 11.59 8.90 -13.16
C VAL A 160 11.15 9.96 -14.17
N ASP A 161 12.07 10.33 -15.04
CA ASP A 161 11.86 11.34 -16.09
C ASP A 161 11.58 10.66 -17.44
N GLY A 162 11.72 11.35 -18.54
CA GLY A 162 11.33 10.80 -19.82
C GLY A 162 11.98 9.47 -20.19
N VAL A 163 11.18 8.49 -20.59
CA VAL A 163 11.62 7.14 -21.01
C VAL A 163 12.57 7.17 -22.20
N GLN A 164 12.43 8.13 -23.09
CA GLN A 164 13.30 8.29 -24.27
C GLN A 164 14.76 8.56 -23.90
N LYS A 165 15.00 9.33 -22.83
CA LYS A 165 16.36 9.56 -22.33
C LYS A 165 16.98 8.27 -21.82
N LEU A 166 16.19 7.48 -21.09
CA LEU A 166 16.62 6.17 -20.59
C LEU A 166 16.94 5.22 -21.75
N LEU A 167 16.07 5.13 -22.76
CA LEU A 167 16.31 4.28 -23.94
C LEU A 167 17.59 4.65 -24.69
N LYS A 168 17.82 5.95 -24.90
CA LYS A 168 19.07 6.42 -25.54
C LYS A 168 20.31 5.99 -24.74
N GLU A 169 20.25 6.02 -23.43
CA GLU A 169 21.34 5.59 -22.55
C GLU A 169 21.54 4.05 -22.63
N LEU A 170 20.46 3.29 -22.53
CA LEU A 170 20.48 1.83 -22.59
C LEU A 170 20.95 1.28 -23.94
N ASN A 171 20.63 1.98 -25.04
CA ASN A 171 21.07 1.59 -26.38
C ASN A 171 22.54 1.94 -26.64
N LYS A 172 23.09 2.96 -25.96
CA LYS A 172 24.53 3.28 -26.09
C LYS A 172 25.41 2.27 -25.41
N ILE A 173 25.01 1.79 -24.23
CA ILE A 173 25.77 0.82 -23.46
C ILE A 173 24.82 -0.31 -23.06
N PRO A 174 24.64 -1.32 -23.93
CA PRO A 174 23.73 -2.43 -23.64
C PRO A 174 24.17 -3.19 -22.37
N ASN A 175 23.19 -3.62 -21.60
CA ASN A 175 23.43 -4.48 -20.43
C ASN A 175 24.22 -3.88 -19.26
N VAL A 176 24.39 -2.55 -19.22
CA VAL A 176 25.10 -1.85 -18.14
C VAL A 176 24.40 -2.02 -16.78
N TYR A 177 23.08 -1.95 -16.76
CA TYR A 177 22.33 -2.00 -15.51
C TYR A 177 21.65 -3.35 -15.33
N ASP A 178 21.82 -3.92 -14.15
CA ASP A 178 21.21 -5.19 -13.75
C ASP A 178 19.81 -5.00 -13.18
N VAL A 179 19.54 -3.82 -12.62
CA VAL A 179 18.24 -3.44 -12.07
C VAL A 179 17.80 -2.08 -12.61
N LEU A 180 16.58 -2.00 -13.11
CA LEU A 180 15.94 -0.72 -13.43
C LEU A 180 14.81 -0.46 -12.44
N ILE A 181 14.86 0.68 -11.75
CA ILE A 181 13.76 1.16 -10.89
C ILE A 181 13.00 2.22 -11.69
N ILE A 182 11.77 1.90 -12.06
CA ILE A 182 10.94 2.72 -12.95
C ILE A 182 9.58 3.05 -12.34
N VAL A 183 8.95 4.10 -12.83
CA VAL A 183 7.53 4.36 -12.59
C VAL A 183 6.68 3.76 -13.71
N SER A 184 5.48 3.30 -13.38
CA SER A 184 4.61 2.54 -14.29
C SER A 184 4.32 3.24 -15.63
N ARG A 185 4.32 4.57 -15.67
CA ARG A 185 4.11 5.34 -16.91
C ARG A 185 5.16 5.06 -18.00
N HIS A 186 6.36 4.56 -17.65
CA HIS A 186 7.37 4.21 -18.63
C HIS A 186 6.93 3.05 -19.54
N LEU A 187 6.06 2.18 -19.02
CA LEU A 187 5.51 1.04 -19.76
C LEU A 187 4.46 1.43 -20.82
N SER A 188 4.14 2.72 -20.97
CA SER A 188 3.36 3.22 -22.12
C SER A 188 4.17 3.28 -23.41
N ASN A 189 5.50 3.21 -23.32
CA ASN A 189 6.39 3.23 -24.48
C ASN A 189 6.68 1.81 -24.93
N ASP A 190 6.25 1.47 -26.16
CA ASP A 190 6.35 0.12 -26.72
C ASP A 190 7.80 -0.30 -26.98
N GLU A 191 8.65 0.61 -27.46
CA GLU A 191 10.07 0.36 -27.68
C GLU A 191 10.79 0.01 -26.36
N PHE A 192 10.46 0.71 -25.29
CA PHE A 192 10.97 0.40 -23.96
C PHE A 192 10.46 -0.96 -23.47
N CYS A 193 9.19 -1.28 -23.69
CA CYS A 193 8.64 -2.59 -23.34
C CYS A 193 9.34 -3.73 -24.10
N LYS A 194 9.62 -3.55 -25.39
CA LYS A 194 10.43 -4.50 -26.18
C LYS A 194 11.84 -4.67 -25.62
N TYR A 195 12.49 -3.55 -25.29
CA TYR A 195 13.83 -3.58 -24.72
C TYR A 195 13.89 -4.36 -23.40
N ILE A 196 13.00 -4.05 -22.45
CA ILE A 196 12.98 -4.74 -21.15
C ILE A 196 12.60 -6.21 -21.28
N TYR A 197 11.68 -6.55 -22.18
CA TYR A 197 11.29 -7.95 -22.47
C TYR A 197 12.47 -8.79 -22.98
N ALA A 198 13.35 -8.20 -23.79
CA ALA A 198 14.53 -8.88 -24.32
C ALA A 198 15.67 -9.01 -23.30
N ASN A 199 15.83 -8.03 -22.40
CA ASN A 199 17.04 -7.89 -21.58
C ASN A 199 16.81 -8.13 -20.08
N TYR A 200 15.57 -8.26 -19.60
CA TYR A 200 15.24 -8.46 -18.19
C TYR A 200 14.29 -9.64 -18.02
N ASP A 201 14.61 -10.51 -17.10
CA ASP A 201 13.85 -11.74 -16.86
C ASP A 201 12.85 -11.61 -15.71
N MET A 202 13.14 -10.76 -14.75
CA MET A 202 12.34 -10.61 -13.53
C MET A 202 11.65 -9.26 -13.46
N PHE A 203 10.41 -9.24 -13.01
CA PHE A 203 9.60 -8.05 -12.81
C PHE A 203 9.01 -8.03 -11.40
N ILE A 204 9.26 -6.96 -10.69
CA ILE A 204 8.70 -6.71 -9.36
C ILE A 204 7.72 -5.55 -9.47
N LEU A 205 6.45 -5.81 -9.22
CA LEU A 205 5.38 -4.80 -9.19
C LEU A 205 5.07 -4.43 -7.76
N ASP A 206 5.60 -3.30 -7.31
CA ASP A 206 5.36 -2.83 -5.95
C ASP A 206 4.00 -2.14 -5.82
N GLU A 207 3.38 -2.29 -4.64
CA GLU A 207 2.02 -1.83 -4.33
C GLU A 207 1.02 -2.19 -5.43
N SER A 208 1.03 -3.47 -5.82
CA SER A 208 0.27 -3.99 -6.97
C SER A 208 -1.24 -3.72 -6.89
N HIS A 209 -1.78 -3.46 -5.70
CA HIS A 209 -3.17 -3.06 -5.50
C HIS A 209 -3.51 -1.67 -6.07
N THR A 210 -2.52 -0.82 -6.30
CA THR A 210 -2.75 0.53 -6.86
C THR A 210 -3.04 0.49 -8.35
N TYR A 211 -2.63 -0.60 -9.03
CA TYR A 211 -2.86 -0.76 -10.46
C TYR A 211 -4.21 -1.42 -10.72
N ASN A 212 -4.99 -0.80 -11.57
CA ASN A 212 -6.16 -1.45 -12.14
C ASN A 212 -5.69 -2.26 -13.36
N LEU A 213 -5.61 -3.57 -13.21
CA LEU A 213 -5.21 -4.47 -14.29
C LEU A 213 -6.37 -4.88 -15.19
N MET A 214 -7.56 -4.33 -14.96
CA MET A 214 -8.69 -4.45 -15.89
C MET A 214 -8.63 -3.35 -16.94
N ASN A 215 -9.22 -3.61 -18.10
CA ASN A 215 -9.48 -2.64 -19.15
C ASN A 215 -8.23 -1.93 -19.71
N GLU A 216 -7.50 -2.60 -20.59
CA GLU A 216 -6.47 -1.98 -21.44
C GLU A 216 -5.53 -0.97 -20.73
N SER A 217 -5.31 -1.15 -19.42
CA SER A 217 -4.38 -0.31 -18.68
C SER A 217 -2.95 -0.51 -19.20
N ILE A 218 -2.08 0.47 -19.01
CA ILE A 218 -0.66 0.38 -19.38
C ILE A 218 -0.03 -0.91 -18.82
N MET A 219 -0.34 -1.23 -17.56
CA MET A 219 0.21 -2.40 -16.91
C MET A 219 -0.37 -3.71 -17.44
N SER A 220 -1.68 -3.76 -17.73
CA SER A 220 -2.29 -4.95 -18.31
C SER A 220 -1.77 -5.22 -19.72
N LYS A 221 -1.62 -4.18 -20.55
CA LYS A 221 -0.98 -4.30 -21.86
C LYS A 221 0.45 -4.83 -21.75
N PHE A 222 1.25 -4.27 -20.84
CA PHE A 222 2.60 -4.76 -20.63
C PHE A 222 2.63 -6.24 -20.24
N LEU A 223 1.87 -6.64 -19.22
CA LEU A 223 1.85 -8.02 -18.73
C LEU A 223 1.29 -9.02 -19.76
N THR A 224 0.47 -8.55 -20.71
CA THR A 224 -0.10 -9.38 -21.78
C THR A 224 0.82 -9.51 -22.96
N TYR A 225 1.42 -8.41 -23.41
CA TYR A 225 2.24 -8.40 -24.65
C TYR A 225 3.73 -8.61 -24.42
N TYR A 226 4.22 -8.29 -23.20
CA TYR A 226 5.63 -8.40 -22.81
C TYR A 226 5.79 -9.11 -21.46
N PRO A 227 5.22 -10.34 -21.29
CA PRO A 227 5.18 -11.01 -20.00
C PRO A 227 6.60 -11.34 -19.52
N PRO A 228 6.99 -10.88 -18.32
CA PRO A 228 8.26 -11.26 -17.73
C PRO A 228 8.28 -12.75 -17.40
N LYS A 229 9.46 -13.36 -17.30
CA LYS A 229 9.61 -14.77 -16.99
C LYS A 229 9.32 -15.08 -15.53
N ILE A 230 9.77 -14.20 -14.64
CA ILE A 230 9.52 -14.24 -13.21
C ILE A 230 8.78 -12.94 -12.83
N CYS A 231 7.67 -13.05 -12.13
CA CYS A 231 6.91 -11.88 -11.74
C CYS A 231 6.45 -11.95 -10.28
N TYR A 232 6.77 -10.92 -9.51
CA TYR A 232 6.30 -10.75 -8.14
C TYR A 232 5.42 -9.52 -8.00
N PHE A 233 4.19 -9.74 -7.57
CA PHE A 233 3.29 -8.69 -7.15
C PHE A 233 3.43 -8.51 -5.64
N LEU A 234 3.91 -7.35 -5.20
CA LEU A 234 4.02 -7.04 -3.79
C LEU A 234 2.83 -6.20 -3.35
N THR A 235 2.14 -6.63 -2.31
CA THR A 235 1.00 -5.88 -1.77
C THR A 235 0.62 -6.31 -0.37
N ALA A 236 0.10 -5.37 0.41
CA ALA A 236 -0.57 -5.68 1.67
C ALA A 236 -2.06 -6.07 1.46
N THR A 237 -2.63 -5.73 0.32
CA THR A 237 -4.07 -5.83 0.05
C THR A 237 -4.31 -6.33 -1.38
N PRO A 238 -4.19 -7.63 -1.65
CA PRO A 238 -4.36 -8.19 -2.99
C PRO A 238 -5.76 -7.91 -3.56
N ARG A 239 -5.83 -7.35 -4.75
CA ARG A 239 -7.10 -7.18 -5.47
C ARG A 239 -7.51 -8.45 -6.18
N ARG A 240 -8.80 -8.79 -6.14
CA ARG A 240 -9.35 -9.95 -6.87
C ARG A 240 -9.07 -9.87 -8.37
N VAL A 241 -9.23 -8.68 -8.96
CA VAL A 241 -9.01 -8.45 -10.39
C VAL A 241 -7.56 -8.74 -10.84
N ASN A 242 -6.58 -8.56 -9.96
CA ASN A 242 -5.18 -8.82 -10.29
C ASN A 242 -4.86 -10.33 -10.39
N ARG A 243 -5.76 -11.19 -9.90
CA ARG A 243 -5.60 -12.66 -9.99
C ARG A 243 -5.59 -13.17 -11.42
N ILE A 244 -6.16 -12.44 -12.37
CA ILE A 244 -6.09 -12.79 -13.80
C ILE A 244 -4.62 -12.87 -14.26
N TYR A 245 -3.77 -11.98 -13.74
CA TYR A 245 -2.35 -11.94 -14.10
C TYR A 245 -1.47 -12.73 -13.13
N CYS A 246 -1.88 -12.86 -11.87
CA CYS A 246 -1.08 -13.52 -10.84
C CYS A 246 -2.00 -14.12 -9.76
N ASN A 247 -2.43 -15.36 -9.96
CA ASN A 247 -3.39 -16.04 -9.07
C ASN A 247 -2.73 -16.73 -7.86
N ASP A 248 -1.45 -17.06 -7.93
CA ASP A 248 -0.75 -17.70 -6.82
C ASP A 248 -0.40 -16.67 -5.74
N ILE A 249 -1.09 -16.76 -4.60
CA ILE A 249 -0.90 -15.84 -3.48
C ILE A 249 -0.12 -16.53 -2.37
N VAL A 250 1.05 -15.99 -2.06
CA VAL A 250 1.84 -16.38 -0.89
C VAL A 250 1.41 -15.54 0.30
N ASN A 251 0.76 -16.19 1.27
CA ASN A 251 0.25 -15.55 2.49
C ASN A 251 0.55 -16.46 3.69
N VAL A 252 1.80 -16.54 4.10
CA VAL A 252 2.26 -17.41 5.20
C VAL A 252 2.56 -16.65 6.49
N ALA A 253 2.67 -15.32 6.41
CA ALA A 253 2.89 -14.46 7.56
C ALA A 253 1.64 -13.62 7.81
N LYS A 254 0.97 -13.84 8.93
CA LYS A 254 -0.17 -13.04 9.35
C LYS A 254 0.32 -11.74 10.02
N VAL A 255 -0.46 -10.68 9.90
CA VAL A 255 -0.15 -9.41 10.57
C VAL A 255 -0.15 -9.57 12.09
N SER A 256 -1.04 -10.40 12.62
CA SER A 256 -1.06 -10.76 14.04
C SER A 256 0.27 -11.29 14.57
N ASP A 257 1.09 -11.89 13.71
CA ASP A 257 2.42 -12.35 14.08
C ASP A 257 3.45 -11.22 14.27
N LEU A 258 3.14 -10.03 13.75
CA LEU A 258 3.97 -8.82 13.83
C LEU A 258 3.50 -7.87 14.92
N THR A 259 2.21 -7.92 15.27
CA THR A 259 1.59 -6.97 16.18
C THR A 259 1.67 -7.49 17.61
N LYS A 260 2.43 -6.79 18.42
CA LYS A 260 2.48 -7.04 19.85
C LYS A 260 1.84 -5.84 20.55
N LYS A 261 0.71 -6.06 21.24
CA LYS A 261 0.05 -5.08 22.12
C LYS A 261 -0.15 -3.68 21.50
N ILE A 262 -0.89 -3.63 20.41
CA ILE A 262 -1.39 -2.34 19.90
C ILE A 262 -2.80 -2.15 20.43
N ASN A 263 -2.97 -1.13 21.24
CA ASN A 263 -4.22 -0.83 21.93
C ASN A 263 -5.02 0.21 21.15
N ILE A 264 -6.34 0.07 21.13
CA ILE A 264 -7.25 1.06 20.54
C ILE A 264 -7.94 1.82 21.65
N VAL A 265 -7.86 3.14 21.58
CA VAL A 265 -8.59 4.04 22.49
C VAL A 265 -9.65 4.79 21.71
N GLU A 266 -10.90 4.60 22.09
CA GLU A 266 -12.06 5.26 21.52
C GLU A 266 -12.41 6.48 22.37
N ASN A 267 -12.10 7.68 21.87
CA ASN A 267 -12.48 8.96 22.51
C ASN A 267 -13.78 9.45 21.92
N PHE A 268 -14.88 9.21 22.63
CA PHE A 268 -16.21 9.60 22.19
C PHE A 268 -16.41 11.11 22.36
N PHE A 269 -17.04 11.75 21.38
CA PHE A 269 -17.41 13.15 21.42
C PHE A 269 -18.88 13.34 21.09
N GLU A 270 -19.45 14.41 21.61
CA GLU A 270 -20.79 14.88 21.26
C GLU A 270 -20.66 16.01 20.24
N PRO A 271 -21.22 15.87 19.03
CA PRO A 271 -21.09 16.88 17.99
C PRO A 271 -21.83 18.16 18.36
N TYR A 272 -21.25 19.29 18.01
CA TYR A 272 -21.90 20.59 18.14
C TYR A 272 -22.33 21.09 16.75
N TYR A 273 -23.63 21.10 16.53
CA TYR A 273 -24.24 21.47 15.25
C TYR A 273 -24.34 23.00 15.08
N THR A 274 -23.28 23.61 14.57
CA THR A 274 -23.31 25.01 14.11
C THR A 274 -24.14 25.14 12.83
N ASP A 275 -24.55 26.37 12.47
CA ASP A 275 -25.27 26.60 11.21
C ASP A 275 -24.45 26.17 9.99
N VAL A 276 -23.13 26.30 10.05
CA VAL A 276 -22.22 25.80 9.02
C VAL A 276 -22.33 24.28 8.90
N ILE A 277 -22.28 23.55 10.02
CA ILE A 277 -22.41 22.07 10.04
C ILE A 277 -23.80 21.67 9.56
N ARG A 278 -24.87 22.33 10.03
CA ARG A 278 -26.25 22.07 9.56
C ARG A 278 -26.38 22.27 8.03
N SER A 279 -25.78 23.32 7.51
CA SER A 279 -25.72 23.57 6.05
C SER A 279 -24.97 22.47 5.29
N LEU A 280 -23.86 21.97 5.85
CA LEU A 280 -23.09 20.88 5.25
C LEU A 280 -23.87 19.56 5.30
N ILE A 281 -24.57 19.26 6.39
CA ILE A 281 -25.42 18.08 6.54
C ILE A 281 -26.53 18.06 5.48
N LYS A 282 -27.16 19.20 5.20
CA LYS A 282 -28.17 19.31 4.13
C LYS A 282 -27.63 19.01 2.73
N LYS A 283 -26.31 19.15 2.52
CA LYS A 283 -25.61 18.83 1.27
C LYS A 283 -25.11 17.40 1.19
N LEU A 284 -25.31 16.59 2.22
CA LEU A 284 -25.01 15.17 2.18
C LEU A 284 -26.01 14.48 1.25
N THR A 285 -25.63 14.34 0.00
CA THR A 285 -26.38 13.61 -1.02
C THR A 285 -25.86 12.17 -1.13
N PRO A 286 -26.69 11.21 -1.61
CA PRO A 286 -26.28 9.81 -1.83
C PRO A 286 -25.13 9.64 -2.83
N GLU A 287 -24.78 10.67 -3.59
CA GLU A 287 -23.65 10.63 -4.51
C GLU A 287 -22.33 10.39 -3.76
N TYR A 288 -21.80 9.21 -3.91
CA TYR A 288 -20.67 8.67 -3.17
C TYR A 288 -19.48 9.64 -3.03
N ASN A 289 -19.03 10.28 -4.11
CA ASN A 289 -17.86 11.15 -4.07
C ASN A 289 -18.07 12.46 -3.31
N LYS A 290 -19.26 13.04 -3.39
CA LYS A 290 -19.60 14.28 -2.69
C LYS A 290 -19.85 14.05 -1.21
N TYR A 291 -20.46 12.92 -0.88
CA TYR A 291 -20.76 12.53 0.48
C TYR A 291 -19.51 12.48 1.36
N HIS A 292 -18.43 11.87 0.89
CA HIS A 292 -17.15 11.80 1.61
C HIS A 292 -16.54 13.17 1.87
N MET A 293 -16.58 14.03 0.88
CA MET A 293 -16.03 15.36 0.99
C MET A 293 -16.78 16.19 2.04
N TYR A 294 -18.11 16.10 2.08
CA TYR A 294 -18.91 16.83 3.06
C TYR A 294 -18.75 16.28 4.47
N THR A 295 -18.64 14.97 4.62
CA THR A 295 -18.33 14.34 5.92
C THR A 295 -17.02 14.87 6.49
N GLU A 296 -15.96 14.89 5.70
CA GLU A 296 -14.67 15.41 6.16
C GLU A 296 -14.71 16.91 6.47
N LYS A 297 -15.53 17.69 5.76
CA LYS A 297 -15.75 19.11 6.08
C LYS A 297 -16.48 19.25 7.42
N ILE A 298 -17.52 18.46 7.67
CA ILE A 298 -18.24 18.44 8.96
C ILE A 298 -17.28 18.13 10.10
N LEU A 299 -16.48 17.07 9.98
CA LEU A 299 -15.50 16.70 10.99
C LEU A 299 -14.42 17.78 11.23
N CYS A 300 -14.08 18.52 10.19
CA CYS A 300 -13.12 19.64 10.29
C CYS A 300 -13.71 20.86 11.00
N GLU A 301 -15.00 21.12 10.88
CA GLU A 301 -15.69 22.26 11.50
C GLU A 301 -16.20 21.96 12.92
N ASP A 302 -16.21 20.69 13.35
CA ASP A 302 -16.69 20.28 14.66
C ASP A 302 -15.69 20.66 15.76
N LYS A 303 -15.95 21.78 16.43
CA LYS A 303 -15.07 22.33 17.46
C LYS A 303 -14.86 21.39 18.65
N PRO A 304 -15.91 20.85 19.31
CA PRO A 304 -15.71 19.91 20.42
C PRO A 304 -14.84 18.70 20.06
N ARG A 305 -15.01 18.16 18.85
CA ARG A 305 -14.18 17.07 18.36
C ARG A 305 -12.73 17.51 18.19
N ASN A 306 -12.49 18.67 17.61
CA ASN A 306 -11.14 19.18 17.41
C ASN A 306 -10.43 19.47 18.72
N ASP A 307 -11.13 20.04 19.68
CA ASP A 307 -10.62 20.30 21.03
C ASP A 307 -10.27 18.96 21.73
N LEU A 308 -11.10 17.94 21.61
CA LEU A 308 -10.83 16.60 22.13
C LEU A 308 -9.59 15.97 21.45
N ILE A 309 -9.46 16.07 20.12
CA ILE A 309 -8.27 15.59 19.38
C ILE A 309 -7.01 16.26 19.94
N ILE A 310 -7.01 17.58 20.02
CA ILE A 310 -5.86 18.37 20.49
C ILE A 310 -5.51 17.99 21.93
N THR A 311 -6.49 17.94 22.82
CA THR A 311 -6.28 17.56 24.22
C THR A 311 -5.73 16.14 24.34
N THR A 312 -6.25 15.19 23.55
CA THR A 312 -5.75 13.81 23.50
C THR A 312 -4.28 13.77 23.08
N ILE A 313 -3.91 14.53 22.04
CA ILE A 313 -2.52 14.59 21.58
C ILE A 313 -1.60 15.16 22.66
N ILE A 314 -1.99 16.30 23.26
CA ILE A 314 -1.21 16.95 24.31
C ILE A 314 -1.02 16.00 25.49
N HIS A 315 -2.09 15.42 25.98
CA HIS A 315 -2.04 14.52 27.12
C HIS A 315 -1.21 13.26 26.83
N ALA A 316 -1.41 12.63 25.67
CA ALA A 316 -0.64 11.47 25.27
C ALA A 316 0.86 11.80 25.20
N PHE A 317 1.21 12.94 24.63
CA PHE A 317 2.60 13.35 24.46
C PHE A 317 3.27 13.79 25.78
N GLU A 318 2.53 14.41 26.71
CA GLU A 318 3.07 14.89 27.98
C GLU A 318 3.12 13.81 29.07
N LYS A 319 2.10 12.94 29.16
CA LYS A 319 1.89 12.09 30.35
C LYS A 319 2.14 10.59 30.16
N HIS A 320 2.20 10.09 28.93
CA HIS A 320 2.22 8.64 28.68
C HIS A 320 3.50 8.08 28.09
N ASP A 321 4.62 8.77 28.17
CA ASP A 321 5.89 8.35 27.55
C ASP A 321 5.77 8.06 26.04
N ILE A 322 4.76 8.65 25.39
CA ILE A 322 4.56 8.57 23.97
C ILE A 322 5.44 9.61 23.29
N ASN A 323 6.47 9.16 22.62
CA ASN A 323 7.48 10.04 22.04
C ASN A 323 7.27 10.29 20.54
N ARG A 324 6.71 9.31 19.81
CA ARG A 324 6.61 9.34 18.35
C ARG A 324 5.18 9.23 17.91
N VAL A 325 4.56 10.38 17.63
CA VAL A 325 3.13 10.50 17.31
C VAL A 325 2.94 10.83 15.83
N LEU A 326 2.08 10.08 15.16
CA LEU A 326 1.60 10.40 13.82
C LEU A 326 0.12 10.80 13.88
N VAL A 327 -0.19 12.02 13.44
CA VAL A 327 -1.57 12.53 13.34
C VAL A 327 -1.99 12.55 11.88
N ILE A 328 -3.10 11.89 11.56
CA ILE A 328 -3.59 11.76 10.19
C ILE A 328 -4.94 12.41 10.01
N THR A 329 -5.01 13.34 9.07
CA THR A 329 -6.24 14.02 8.64
C THR A 329 -6.55 13.71 7.17
N LYS A 330 -7.72 14.07 6.70
CA LYS A 330 -8.07 14.01 5.26
C LYS A 330 -7.85 15.36 4.58
N LEU A 331 -8.34 16.42 5.19
CA LEU A 331 -8.31 17.77 4.65
C LEU A 331 -7.07 18.53 5.12
N ARG A 332 -6.44 19.24 4.20
CA ARG A 332 -5.31 20.13 4.51
C ARG A 332 -5.71 21.23 5.51
N LYS A 333 -6.95 21.76 5.43
CA LYS A 333 -7.48 22.75 6.40
C LYS A 333 -7.46 22.16 7.82
N HIS A 334 -7.92 20.93 8.00
CA HIS A 334 -7.93 20.25 9.29
C HIS A 334 -6.51 19.99 9.82
N MET A 335 -5.61 19.56 8.94
CA MET A 335 -4.20 19.36 9.26
C MET A 335 -3.56 20.65 9.80
N LEU A 336 -3.78 21.78 9.13
CA LEU A 336 -3.23 23.08 9.54
C LEU A 336 -3.86 23.58 10.85
N LEU A 337 -5.16 23.35 11.08
CA LEU A 337 -5.82 23.70 12.32
C LEU A 337 -5.15 22.99 13.51
N ILE A 338 -4.98 21.67 13.44
CA ILE A 338 -4.33 20.88 14.49
C ILE A 338 -2.87 21.31 14.66
N TYR A 339 -2.15 21.48 13.54
CA TYR A 339 -0.75 21.92 13.55
C TYR A 339 -0.58 23.24 14.29
N ASN A 340 -1.36 24.28 13.97
CA ASN A 340 -1.23 25.58 14.60
C ASN A 340 -1.52 25.54 16.10
N LYS A 341 -2.55 24.79 16.51
CA LYS A 341 -2.88 24.63 17.93
C LYS A 341 -1.80 23.91 18.73
N LEU A 342 -1.19 22.87 18.16
CA LEU A 342 -0.09 22.18 18.82
C LEU A 342 1.20 23.00 18.81
N LEU A 343 1.40 23.82 17.77
CA LEU A 343 2.53 24.72 17.68
C LEU A 343 2.47 25.80 18.76
N GLU A 344 1.29 26.36 19.03
CA GLU A 344 1.05 27.29 20.16
C GLU A 344 1.46 26.67 21.50
N LYS A 345 1.24 25.37 21.71
CA LYS A 345 1.53 24.65 22.96
C LYS A 345 3.00 24.21 23.09
N PHE A 346 3.58 23.64 22.06
CA PHE A 346 4.87 22.96 22.12
C PHE A 346 6.01 23.67 21.38
N GLY A 347 5.70 24.74 20.62
CA GLY A 347 6.66 25.39 19.74
C GLY A 347 7.17 24.50 18.60
N ASN A 348 8.16 25.00 17.86
CA ASN A 348 8.71 24.33 16.66
C ASN A 348 9.56 23.10 16.96
N LYS A 349 9.93 22.85 18.22
CA LYS A 349 10.91 21.83 18.58
C LYS A 349 10.42 20.41 18.28
N TYR A 350 9.12 20.14 18.48
CA TYR A 350 8.57 18.80 18.42
C TYR A 350 7.50 18.62 17.35
N ILE A 351 7.00 19.71 16.75
CA ILE A 351 5.84 19.68 15.83
C ILE A 351 6.28 19.81 14.40
N PHE A 352 5.93 18.82 13.58
CA PHE A 352 6.32 18.75 12.18
C PHE A 352 5.12 18.56 11.26
N LEU A 353 5.16 19.25 10.11
CA LEU A 353 4.09 19.23 9.12
C LEU A 353 4.50 18.46 7.87
N GLY A 354 3.79 17.39 7.57
CA GLY A 354 3.92 16.60 6.34
C GLY A 354 2.94 17.07 5.28
N ASP A 355 3.27 18.14 4.56
CA ASP A 355 2.42 18.72 3.50
C ASP A 355 3.04 18.49 2.12
N ALA A 356 2.30 17.82 1.22
CA ALA A 356 2.73 17.57 -0.16
C ALA A 356 3.01 18.83 -0.97
N LYS A 357 2.44 19.98 -0.57
CA LYS A 357 2.67 21.27 -1.22
C LYS A 357 3.95 21.97 -0.77
N ASN A 358 4.53 21.53 0.35
CA ASN A 358 5.76 22.11 0.87
C ASN A 358 6.98 21.36 0.29
N LYS A 359 7.83 22.06 -0.44
CA LYS A 359 9.06 21.51 -1.05
C LYS A 359 10.03 20.93 -0.02
N ASN A 360 10.04 21.47 1.18
CA ASN A 360 10.95 21.06 2.26
C ASN A 360 10.44 19.83 3.04
N THR A 361 9.28 19.29 2.71
CA THR A 361 8.70 18.16 3.47
C THR A 361 9.60 16.92 3.47
N GLN A 362 10.37 16.67 2.42
CA GLN A 362 11.31 15.56 2.39
C GLN A 362 12.46 15.71 3.40
N ASP A 363 12.94 16.93 3.58
CA ASP A 363 14.00 17.21 4.55
C ASP A 363 13.47 17.16 5.98
N ILE A 364 12.24 17.63 6.21
CA ILE A 364 11.51 17.43 7.46
C ILE A 364 11.38 15.94 7.79
N VAL A 365 11.03 15.09 6.84
CA VAL A 365 10.94 13.63 7.04
C VAL A 365 12.30 13.03 7.39
N LYS A 366 13.38 13.49 6.75
CA LYS A 366 14.75 13.05 7.10
C LYS A 366 15.11 13.44 8.55
N GLN A 367 14.78 14.68 8.94
CA GLN A 367 15.00 15.16 10.31
C GLN A 367 14.21 14.34 11.32
N VAL A 368 12.91 14.11 11.08
CA VAL A 368 12.06 13.32 11.97
C VAL A 368 12.56 11.88 12.14
N LYS A 369 13.21 11.31 11.13
CA LYS A 369 13.79 9.96 11.21
C LYS A 369 14.90 9.83 12.27
N THR A 370 15.60 10.89 12.56
CA THR A 370 16.70 10.90 13.53
C THR A 370 16.26 11.34 14.93
N MET A 371 14.99 11.78 15.06
CA MET A 371 14.47 12.28 16.33
C MET A 371 13.89 11.15 17.19
N GLU A 372 14.14 11.25 18.48
CA GLU A 372 13.54 10.35 19.47
C GLU A 372 12.11 10.77 19.82
N ARG A 373 11.82 12.09 19.75
CA ARG A 373 10.54 12.65 20.19
C ARG A 373 9.98 13.63 19.16
N PHE A 374 8.76 13.37 18.65
CA PHE A 374 8.09 14.23 17.68
C PHE A 374 6.58 13.98 17.58
N ILE A 375 5.86 14.99 17.09
CA ILE A 375 4.49 14.89 16.59
C ILE A 375 4.52 15.27 15.10
N PHE A 376 4.25 14.31 14.24
CA PHE A 376 4.19 14.51 12.78
C PHE A 376 2.75 14.54 12.31
N ILE A 377 2.31 15.66 11.74
CA ILE A 377 0.93 15.88 11.32
C ILE A 377 0.88 15.87 9.79
N SER A 378 0.01 15.02 9.22
CA SER A 378 -0.05 14.84 7.77
C SER A 378 -1.45 14.49 7.29
N THR A 379 -1.64 14.59 5.97
CA THR A 379 -2.84 14.06 5.32
C THR A 379 -2.68 12.59 5.00
N ALA A 380 -3.80 11.83 4.98
CA ALA A 380 -3.81 10.42 4.61
C ALA A 380 -3.26 10.16 3.19
N HIS A 381 -3.42 11.11 2.28
CA HIS A 381 -2.86 11.00 0.94
C HIS A 381 -1.33 11.02 0.96
N TYR A 382 -0.74 11.94 1.70
CA TYR A 382 0.72 12.04 1.83
C TYR A 382 1.31 10.89 2.64
N SER A 383 0.73 10.58 3.79
CA SER A 383 1.21 9.50 4.65
C SER A 383 0.92 8.10 4.10
N GLY A 384 -0.12 7.93 3.27
CA GLY A 384 -0.46 6.65 2.64
C GLY A 384 0.52 6.21 1.56
N THR A 385 1.16 7.14 0.86
CA THR A 385 1.98 6.89 -0.34
C THR A 385 3.48 6.94 -0.06
N GLY A 386 4.00 6.09 0.83
CA GLY A 386 5.46 5.93 0.95
C GLY A 386 6.15 6.79 2.00
N LEU A 387 5.40 7.39 2.94
CA LEU A 387 6.00 8.05 4.08
C LEU A 387 6.76 7.01 4.93
N ASP A 388 8.07 7.10 4.94
CA ASP A 388 8.93 6.23 5.71
C ASP A 388 9.33 6.96 7.02
N ILE A 389 8.53 6.77 8.05
CA ILE A 389 8.80 7.23 9.42
C ILE A 389 9.20 6.02 10.27
N PRO A 390 10.16 6.15 11.20
CA PRO A 390 10.53 5.07 12.09
C PRO A 390 9.37 4.63 12.98
N SER A 391 9.62 3.68 13.86
CA SER A 391 8.64 3.15 14.80
C SER A 391 7.81 4.25 15.47
N LEU A 392 6.50 4.13 15.39
CA LEU A 392 5.55 5.05 16.02
C LEU A 392 5.07 4.47 17.35
N ASP A 393 4.94 5.30 18.36
CA ASP A 393 4.34 4.93 19.63
C ASP A 393 2.81 5.16 19.61
N SER A 394 2.38 6.15 18.84
CA SER A 394 0.95 6.47 18.72
C SER A 394 0.53 6.91 17.33
N LEU A 395 -0.70 6.54 16.98
CA LEU A 395 -1.39 6.94 15.76
C LEU A 395 -2.72 7.60 16.12
N ILE A 396 -2.90 8.84 15.68
CA ILE A 396 -4.12 9.63 15.90
C ILE A 396 -4.89 9.72 14.59
N ILE A 397 -6.07 9.10 14.53
CA ILE A 397 -6.89 9.04 13.31
C ILE A 397 -8.00 10.09 13.37
N CYS A 398 -7.81 11.19 12.66
CA CYS A 398 -8.74 12.33 12.66
C CYS A 398 -9.71 12.36 11.48
N LEU A 399 -9.62 11.40 10.57
CA LEU A 399 -10.41 11.34 9.33
C LEU A 399 -11.53 10.31 9.38
N ALA A 400 -12.53 10.48 8.54
CA ALA A 400 -13.49 9.44 8.22
C ALA A 400 -12.90 8.52 7.16
N VAL A 401 -12.78 7.23 7.48
CA VAL A 401 -12.24 6.25 6.54
C VAL A 401 -13.35 5.51 5.86
N MET A 402 -13.26 5.44 4.55
CA MET A 402 -14.29 4.89 3.69
C MET A 402 -13.82 3.62 2.95
N ASN A 403 -12.55 3.24 3.13
CA ASN A 403 -11.96 2.10 2.47
C ASN A 403 -11.07 1.34 3.47
N THR A 404 -11.38 0.08 3.72
CA THR A 404 -10.61 -0.79 4.62
C THR A 404 -9.15 -0.94 4.19
N MET A 405 -8.86 -0.98 2.89
CA MET A 405 -7.48 -1.09 2.39
C MET A 405 -6.65 0.15 2.75
N GLN A 406 -7.23 1.35 2.61
CA GLN A 406 -6.56 2.58 3.01
C GLN A 406 -6.30 2.58 4.53
N MET A 407 -7.25 2.08 5.31
CA MET A 407 -7.09 1.99 6.76
C MET A 407 -6.02 0.98 7.15
N GLU A 408 -5.98 -0.20 6.54
CA GLU A 408 -4.92 -1.18 6.79
C GLU A 408 -3.53 -0.61 6.51
N GLN A 409 -3.39 0.23 5.47
CA GLN A 409 -2.12 0.92 5.17
C GLN A 409 -1.75 1.96 6.24
N ILE A 410 -2.73 2.72 6.71
CA ILE A 410 -2.53 3.72 7.76
C ILE A 410 -2.14 3.04 9.07
N LEU A 411 -2.91 2.03 9.49
CA LEU A 411 -2.65 1.23 10.70
C LEU A 411 -1.33 0.48 10.61
N GLY A 412 -0.97 0.00 9.43
CA GLY A 412 0.32 -0.65 9.19
C GLY A 412 1.54 0.22 9.48
N ARG A 413 1.38 1.54 9.60
CA ARG A 413 2.47 2.45 9.98
C ARG A 413 2.91 2.26 11.43
N ILE A 414 1.97 1.92 12.32
CA ILE A 414 2.28 1.67 13.72
C ILE A 414 2.81 0.24 13.96
N CYS A 415 2.71 -0.64 12.96
CA CYS A 415 3.16 -2.03 13.06
C CYS A 415 4.65 -2.24 12.70
N ARG A 416 5.39 -1.19 12.38
CA ARG A 416 6.71 -1.27 11.73
C ARG A 416 7.87 -1.71 12.60
N ASP A 417 7.66 -2.02 13.88
CA ASP A 417 8.77 -2.32 14.79
C ASP A 417 8.65 -3.68 15.44
N THR A 418 9.81 -4.25 15.74
CA THR A 418 9.96 -5.51 16.47
C THR A 418 10.08 -5.32 17.97
N GLU A 419 10.21 -4.08 18.48
CA GLU A 419 10.26 -3.80 19.89
C GLU A 419 8.93 -4.04 20.59
N LEU A 420 9.01 -4.59 21.82
CA LEU A 420 7.86 -4.95 22.67
C LEU A 420 7.21 -3.73 23.35
N LYS A 421 7.11 -2.59 22.68
CA LYS A 421 6.48 -1.40 23.25
C LYS A 421 4.97 -1.44 23.12
N ASN A 422 4.26 -1.01 24.16
CA ASN A 422 2.85 -0.71 24.06
C ASN A 422 2.64 0.46 23.09
N ARG A 423 1.73 0.29 22.14
CA ARG A 423 1.40 1.30 21.15
C ARG A 423 -0.09 1.58 21.18
N ILE A 424 -0.47 2.82 20.87
CA ILE A 424 -1.85 3.25 21.00
C ILE A 424 -2.34 3.88 19.70
N VAL A 425 -3.53 3.44 19.28
CA VAL A 425 -4.29 4.06 18.20
C VAL A 425 -5.47 4.79 18.80
N TYR A 426 -5.53 6.09 18.61
CA TYR A 426 -6.66 6.91 19.04
C TYR A 426 -7.62 7.18 17.90
N ILE A 427 -8.90 6.96 18.16
CA ILE A 427 -10.00 7.25 17.26
C ILE A 427 -11.08 8.06 17.98
N PHE A 428 -11.88 8.82 17.23
CA PHE A 428 -12.83 9.80 17.78
C PHE A 428 -14.23 9.52 17.22
N PRO A 429 -14.97 8.57 17.82
CA PRO A 429 -16.33 8.27 17.45
C PRO A 429 -17.33 9.30 17.96
N ASN A 430 -18.37 9.50 17.17
CA ASN A 430 -19.50 10.35 17.52
C ASN A 430 -20.49 9.59 18.41
N THR A 431 -20.95 10.22 19.50
CA THR A 431 -21.94 9.64 20.42
C THR A 431 -23.38 9.82 19.97
N SER A 432 -23.70 10.86 19.20
CA SER A 432 -25.07 11.13 18.74
C SER A 432 -25.36 10.50 17.37
N ILE A 433 -25.66 9.23 17.41
CA ILE A 433 -25.98 8.39 16.25
C ILE A 433 -27.34 8.75 15.62
N ARG A 434 -28.22 9.43 16.36
CA ARG A 434 -29.65 9.53 16.00
C ARG A 434 -29.98 10.59 14.95
N GLU A 435 -29.18 11.64 14.81
CA GLU A 435 -29.49 12.78 13.95
C GLU A 435 -28.89 12.67 12.53
N ILE A 436 -27.80 11.95 12.38
CA ILE A 436 -27.24 11.66 11.05
C ILE A 436 -27.77 10.29 10.64
N LYS A 437 -28.99 10.24 10.12
CA LYS A 437 -29.68 9.01 9.67
C LYS A 437 -28.87 8.16 8.66
N HIS A 438 -27.82 8.71 8.09
CA HIS A 438 -26.86 8.02 7.22
C HIS A 438 -25.46 8.27 7.75
N SER A 439 -25.14 7.64 8.85
CA SER A 439 -23.95 7.89 9.62
C SER A 439 -22.69 7.38 8.92
N VAL A 440 -22.17 8.19 8.01
CA VAL A 440 -20.81 7.99 7.49
C VAL A 440 -19.82 7.92 8.63
N GLY A 441 -20.00 8.75 9.66
CA GLY A 441 -19.17 8.70 10.86
C GLY A 441 -19.18 7.33 11.53
N MET A 442 -20.33 6.69 11.67
CA MET A 442 -20.42 5.32 12.20
C MET A 442 -19.87 4.27 11.25
N TYR A 443 -20.16 4.38 9.97
CA TYR A 443 -19.64 3.44 8.98
C TYR A 443 -18.12 3.52 8.91
N ALA A 444 -17.58 4.73 8.87
CA ALA A 444 -16.14 4.98 8.90
C ALA A 444 -15.49 4.41 10.17
N GLN A 445 -16.08 4.63 11.32
CA GLN A 445 -15.66 4.06 12.60
C GLN A 445 -15.65 2.53 12.55
N ARG A 446 -16.73 1.93 12.07
CA ARG A 446 -16.84 0.48 11.91
C ARG A 446 -15.74 -0.07 10.99
N LEU A 447 -15.42 0.62 9.90
CA LEU A 447 -14.34 0.22 9.01
C LEU A 447 -12.96 0.29 9.66
N ILE A 448 -12.72 1.31 10.51
CA ILE A 448 -11.49 1.41 11.30
C ILE A 448 -11.39 0.21 12.24
N LEU A 449 -12.43 -0.06 13.02
CA LEU A 449 -12.44 -1.17 13.97
C LEU A 449 -12.30 -2.52 13.27
N LEU A 450 -12.98 -2.74 12.14
CA LEU A 450 -12.81 -3.96 11.34
C LEU A 450 -11.38 -4.13 10.83
N ALA A 451 -10.73 -3.04 10.42
CA ALA A 451 -9.33 -3.08 10.01
C ALA A 451 -8.40 -3.37 11.20
N CYS A 452 -8.69 -2.80 12.38
CA CYS A 452 -7.96 -3.10 13.61
C CYS A 452 -8.11 -4.56 14.03
N ASP A 453 -9.34 -5.10 14.02
CA ASP A 453 -9.61 -6.52 14.34
C ASP A 453 -8.87 -7.45 13.38
N LYS A 454 -8.90 -7.13 12.08
CA LYS A 454 -8.17 -7.88 11.05
C LYS A 454 -6.65 -7.87 11.25
N LEU A 455 -6.12 -6.78 11.81
CA LEU A 455 -4.72 -6.63 12.15
C LEU A 455 -4.36 -7.20 13.53
N GLY A 456 -5.33 -7.69 14.30
CA GLY A 456 -5.14 -8.28 15.62
C GLY A 456 -4.86 -7.26 16.73
N PHE A 457 -5.37 -6.02 16.60
CA PHE A 457 -5.22 -4.99 17.62
C PHE A 457 -6.18 -5.26 18.79
N GLU A 458 -5.71 -5.00 20.00
CA GLU A 458 -6.51 -5.17 21.21
C GLU A 458 -7.41 -3.95 21.45
N LYS A 459 -8.70 -4.19 21.70
CA LYS A 459 -9.59 -3.13 22.22
C LYS A 459 -9.32 -2.94 23.69
N HIS A 460 -8.88 -1.75 24.06
CA HIS A 460 -8.97 -1.31 25.44
C HIS A 460 -10.27 -0.56 25.67
N THR A 461 -10.87 -0.77 26.84
CA THR A 461 -11.78 0.21 27.43
C THR A 461 -11.08 1.57 27.40
N PRO A 462 -11.78 2.66 27.02
CA PRO A 462 -11.16 3.98 27.00
C PRO A 462 -10.38 4.18 28.30
N ILE A 463 -9.10 4.49 28.18
CA ILE A 463 -8.38 4.99 29.35
C ILE A 463 -9.25 6.13 29.83
N PRO A 464 -9.70 6.14 31.10
CA PRO A 464 -10.60 7.18 31.59
C PRO A 464 -9.83 8.50 31.71
N PHE A 465 -9.47 9.05 30.55
CA PHE A 465 -8.97 10.41 30.42
C PHE A 465 -10.02 11.42 30.79
N HIS A 466 -11.25 10.98 30.69
CA HIS A 466 -12.41 11.77 30.88
C HIS A 466 -13.26 11.11 31.97
N SER A 467 -12.78 11.19 33.21
CA SER A 467 -13.77 11.25 34.27
C SER A 467 -14.68 12.43 33.90
N LYS A 468 -15.98 12.29 34.08
CA LYS A 468 -16.93 13.40 33.89
C LYS A 468 -16.42 14.70 34.53
N VAL A 469 -15.57 14.59 35.54
CA VAL A 469 -14.90 15.67 36.29
C VAL A 469 -13.79 16.34 35.46
N GLU A 470 -12.96 15.61 34.72
CA GLU A 470 -11.92 16.21 33.86
C GLU A 470 -12.52 16.90 32.65
N LEU A 471 -13.58 16.32 32.06
CA LEU A 471 -14.33 16.96 30.97
C LEU A 471 -15.05 18.23 31.46
N ALA A 472 -15.58 18.25 32.70
CA ALA A 472 -16.19 19.41 33.33
C ALA A 472 -15.15 20.49 33.68
N LEU A 473 -13.98 20.12 34.17
CA LEU A 473 -12.86 21.02 34.41
C LEU A 473 -12.31 21.62 33.11
N PHE A 474 -12.21 20.84 32.08
CA PHE A 474 -11.79 21.32 30.74
C PHE A 474 -12.82 22.29 30.15
N LYS A 475 -14.12 22.01 30.29
CA LYS A 475 -15.21 22.93 29.89
C LYS A 475 -15.19 24.25 30.70
N ALA A 476 -14.86 24.18 31.98
CA ALA A 476 -14.75 25.36 32.83
C ALA A 476 -13.50 26.22 32.61
N LEU A 477 -12.40 25.62 32.12
CA LEU A 477 -11.17 26.32 31.79
C LEU A 477 -11.15 26.97 30.40
N ASN A 478 -12.12 26.63 29.55
CA ASN A 478 -12.26 27.16 28.20
C ASN A 478 -13.54 28.01 27.99
N GLN A 479 -14.28 28.31 29.05
CA GLN A 479 -15.27 29.39 29.13
C GLN A 479 -14.60 30.67 29.63
#